data_7c7224f7cbf6e1fdfd912498db6f355a
#
_entry.id   7c7224f7cbf6e1fdfd912498db6f355a
#
_cell.length_a   1.000
_cell.length_b   1.000
_cell.length_c   1.000
_cell.angle_alpha   90.00
_cell.angle_beta   90.00
_cell.angle_gamma   90.00
#
_symmetry.space_group_name_H-M   'P 1'
#
loop_
_entity.id
_entity.type
_entity.pdbx_description
1 polymer ?
#
loop_
_entity_poly.entity_id
_entity_poly.type
_entity_poly.pdbx_seq_one_letter_code
_entity_poly.pdbx_strand_id
1 'polypeptide(L)'
;MRTCIGCRERVPAADLLRIVVREAGSHEFALVPDVRHSMSGRGAWLHYSRECLHNAERRRVFGRAFRISGNVESSAVTAVLDEHGQLQAEITTRATPVDKNRQQH
;
A
#
# COMPACT_ATOMS: atom_id res chain seq x y z
N MET A 1 -14.16 5.53 10.29
CA MET A 1 -13.95 4.89 9.01
C MET A 1 -13.09 5.73 8.11
N ARG A 2 -12.35 5.10 7.25
CA ARG A 2 -11.48 5.81 6.31
C ARG A 2 -11.73 5.28 4.90
N THR A 3 -11.25 6.00 3.91
CA THR A 3 -11.47 5.63 2.52
C THR A 3 -10.17 5.17 1.88
N CYS A 4 -10.20 3.99 1.26
CA CYS A 4 -9.05 3.49 0.52
C CYS A 4 -8.88 4.34 -0.73
N ILE A 5 -7.69 4.90 -0.95
CA ILE A 5 -7.45 5.77 -2.09
C ILE A 5 -7.33 4.98 -3.41
N GLY A 6 -7.24 3.67 -3.34
CA GLY A 6 -7.15 2.85 -4.54
C GLY A 6 -8.52 2.48 -5.08
N CYS A 7 -9.42 2.02 -4.22
CA CYS A 7 -10.72 1.58 -4.66
C CYS A 7 -11.87 2.47 -4.21
N ARG A 8 -11.56 3.44 -3.35
CA ARG A 8 -12.53 4.40 -2.83
C ARG A 8 -13.59 3.80 -1.91
N GLU A 9 -13.35 2.62 -1.42
CA GLU A 9 -14.27 2.00 -0.48
C GLU A 9 -14.03 2.51 0.92
N ARG A 10 -15.07 2.71 1.69
CA ARG A 10 -14.94 3.15 3.07
C ARG A 10 -15.04 1.97 3.99
N VAL A 11 -14.04 1.77 4.80
CA VAL A 11 -13.98 0.65 5.74
C VAL A 11 -13.33 1.13 7.04
N PRO A 12 -13.39 0.33 8.10
CA PRO A 12 -12.73 0.72 9.35
C PRO A 12 -11.24 0.93 9.15
N ALA A 13 -10.69 1.93 9.83
CA ALA A 13 -9.27 2.23 9.70
C ALA A 13 -8.39 1.03 10.05
N ALA A 14 -8.85 0.17 10.95
CA ALA A 14 -8.06 -1.00 11.33
C ALA A 14 -7.84 -1.96 10.16
N ASP A 15 -8.68 -1.89 9.12
CA ASP A 15 -8.53 -2.76 7.98
C ASP A 15 -7.68 -2.15 6.89
N LEU A 16 -7.14 -0.97 7.11
CA LEU A 16 -6.36 -0.27 6.11
C LEU A 16 -4.95 0.01 6.59
N LEU A 17 -4.03 0.12 5.63
CA LEU A 17 -2.68 0.53 5.91
C LEU A 17 -2.62 2.03 5.78
N ARG A 18 -2.07 2.72 6.77
CA ARG A 18 -1.86 4.15 6.67
C ARG A 18 -0.53 4.38 5.98
N ILE A 19 -0.48 5.33 5.06
CA ILE A 19 0.73 5.63 4.33
C ILE A 19 1.04 7.10 4.52
N VAL A 20 2.28 7.43 4.85
CA VAL A 20 2.74 8.81 4.93
C VAL A 20 3.83 9.01 3.89
N VAL A 21 4.15 10.26 3.57
CA VAL A 21 5.17 10.54 2.56
C VAL A 21 6.37 11.20 3.22
N ARG A 22 7.55 10.87 2.73
CA ARG A 22 8.79 11.49 3.18
C ARG A 22 9.56 11.94 1.97
N GLU A 23 10.23 13.10 2.08
CA GLU A 23 11.03 13.61 1.02
C GLU A 23 12.29 12.79 0.94
N ALA A 24 12.64 12.30 -0.23
CA ALA A 24 13.84 11.50 -0.41
C ALA A 24 14.89 12.20 -1.25
N GLY A 25 14.56 13.28 -1.87
CA GLY A 25 15.50 14.04 -2.68
C GLY A 25 14.75 15.14 -3.38
N SER A 26 15.41 15.83 -4.33
CA SER A 26 14.77 16.92 -5.02
C SER A 26 13.68 16.31 -5.91
N HIS A 27 12.45 16.67 -5.68
CA HIS A 27 11.31 16.15 -6.42
C HIS A 27 11.22 14.62 -6.34
N GLU A 28 11.73 14.03 -5.25
CA GLU A 28 11.63 12.60 -5.04
C GLU A 28 11.02 12.36 -3.69
N PHE A 29 10.03 11.48 -3.64
CA PHE A 29 9.31 11.22 -2.42
C PHE A 29 9.16 9.72 -2.22
N ALA A 30 9.18 9.28 -0.98
CA ALA A 30 9.01 7.88 -0.65
C ALA A 30 7.75 7.71 0.17
N LEU A 31 6.96 6.70 -0.17
CA LEU A 31 5.78 6.36 0.60
C LEU A 31 6.22 5.44 1.74
N VAL A 32 5.86 5.80 2.95
CA VAL A 32 6.29 5.04 4.12
C VAL A 32 5.06 4.40 4.76
N PRO A 33 5.06 3.09 4.92
CA PRO A 33 3.93 2.42 5.56
C PRO A 33 3.92 2.67 7.05
N ASP A 34 2.81 3.17 7.58
CA ASP A 34 2.67 3.46 8.99
C ASP A 34 1.73 2.41 9.59
N VAL A 35 2.25 1.23 9.81
CA VAL A 35 1.47 0.10 10.24
C VAL A 35 0.80 0.35 11.59
N ARG A 36 1.47 1.10 12.47
CA ARG A 36 0.92 1.36 13.79
C ARG A 36 0.06 2.60 13.86
N HIS A 37 -0.12 3.32 12.77
CA HIS A 37 -0.89 4.54 12.70
C HIS A 37 -0.38 5.56 13.71
N SER A 38 0.93 5.62 13.87
CA SER A 38 1.51 6.50 14.88
C SER A 38 2.41 7.60 14.34
N MET A 39 2.68 7.63 13.05
CA MET A 39 3.59 8.61 12.48
C MET A 39 2.85 9.92 12.25
N SER A 40 3.55 11.02 12.44
CA SER A 40 2.94 12.32 12.25
C SER A 40 2.86 12.67 10.78
N GLY A 41 2.07 13.65 10.46
CA GLY A 41 1.97 14.16 9.11
C GLY A 41 0.70 13.71 8.42
N ARG A 42 0.52 14.17 7.18
CA ARG A 42 -0.65 13.83 6.41
C ARG A 42 -0.55 12.36 5.98
N GLY A 43 -1.63 11.64 6.09
CA GLY A 43 -1.64 10.24 5.72
C GLY A 43 -2.67 9.92 4.67
N ALA A 44 -2.49 8.83 3.98
CA ALA A 44 -3.48 8.28 3.07
C ALA A 44 -3.73 6.85 3.52
N TRP A 45 -4.88 6.31 3.14
CA TRP A 45 -5.28 4.98 3.59
C TRP A 45 -5.44 4.06 2.39
N LEU A 46 -5.00 2.82 2.53
CA LEU A 46 -4.99 1.88 1.43
C LEU A 46 -5.27 0.48 1.95
N HIS A 47 -6.08 -0.29 1.23
CA HIS A 47 -6.28 -1.67 1.60
C HIS A 47 -4.95 -2.43 1.49
N TYR A 48 -4.81 -3.50 2.24
CA TYR A 48 -3.64 -4.36 2.14
C TYR A 48 -3.80 -5.17 0.83
N SER A 49 -3.74 -4.48 -0.29
CA SER A 49 -3.99 -5.09 -1.58
C SER A 49 -3.09 -4.45 -2.62
N ARG A 50 -2.34 -5.26 -3.34
CA ARG A 50 -1.49 -4.75 -4.41
C ARG A 50 -2.32 -4.14 -5.52
N GLU A 51 -3.52 -4.64 -5.73
CA GLU A 51 -4.40 -4.08 -6.74
C GLU A 51 -4.82 -2.66 -6.38
N CYS A 52 -5.12 -2.41 -5.11
CA CYS A 52 -5.45 -1.07 -4.67
C CYS A 52 -4.26 -0.14 -4.81
N LEU A 53 -3.05 -0.62 -4.47
CA LEU A 53 -1.85 0.18 -4.64
C LEU A 53 -1.62 0.49 -6.12
N HIS A 54 -1.77 -0.49 -6.99
CA HIS A 54 -1.58 -0.29 -8.42
C HIS A 54 -2.57 0.74 -8.96
N ASN A 55 -3.83 0.65 -8.54
CA ASN A 55 -4.84 1.61 -8.97
C ASN A 55 -4.50 3.01 -8.49
N ALA A 56 -4.03 3.14 -7.26
CA ALA A 56 -3.66 4.43 -6.71
C ALA A 56 -2.49 5.04 -7.49
N GLU A 57 -1.50 4.22 -7.83
CA GLU A 57 -0.35 4.69 -8.59
C GLU A 57 -0.76 5.09 -9.99
N ARG A 58 -1.59 4.30 -10.64
CA ARG A 58 -2.00 4.58 -11.99
C ARG A 58 -2.77 5.88 -12.11
N ARG A 59 -3.57 6.20 -11.09
CA ARG A 59 -4.34 7.43 -11.09
C ARG A 59 -3.59 8.60 -10.48
N ARG A 60 -2.38 8.37 -10.03
CA ARG A 60 -1.53 9.38 -9.42
C ARG A 60 -2.20 10.04 -8.22
N VAL A 61 -2.98 9.26 -7.46
CA VAL A 61 -3.67 9.83 -6.32
C VAL A 61 -2.73 10.21 -5.19
N PHE A 62 -1.56 9.59 -5.08
CA PHE A 62 -0.62 9.97 -4.03
C PHE A 62 -0.13 11.40 -4.23
N GLY A 63 0.12 11.81 -5.46
CA GLY A 63 0.51 13.18 -5.72
C GLY A 63 -0.55 14.17 -5.31
N ARG A 64 -1.82 13.85 -5.62
CA ARG A 64 -2.91 14.73 -5.25
C ARG A 64 -3.16 14.70 -3.74
N ALA A 65 -3.12 13.52 -3.13
CA ALA A 65 -3.41 13.39 -1.70
C ALA A 65 -2.39 14.12 -0.84
N PHE A 66 -1.12 14.06 -1.23
CA PHE A 66 -0.07 14.69 -0.46
C PHE A 66 0.36 16.03 -1.03
N ARG A 67 -0.24 16.46 -2.12
CA ARG A 67 0.08 17.74 -2.77
C ARG A 67 1.56 17.84 -3.13
N ILE A 68 2.08 16.78 -3.73
CA ILE A 68 3.47 16.74 -4.14
C ILE A 68 3.54 16.50 -5.64
N SER A 69 4.64 16.92 -6.24
CA SER A 69 4.88 16.63 -7.63
C SER A 69 6.30 16.10 -7.74
N GLY A 70 6.49 15.09 -8.55
CA GLY A 70 7.77 14.45 -8.69
C GLY A 70 7.61 12.94 -8.65
N ASN A 71 8.70 12.25 -8.47
CA ASN A 71 8.68 10.80 -8.45
C ASN A 71 8.25 10.29 -7.09
N VAL A 72 7.40 9.30 -7.08
CA VAL A 72 6.93 8.70 -5.84
C VAL A 72 7.35 7.23 -5.83
N GLU A 73 8.07 6.84 -4.80
CA GLU A 73 8.62 5.51 -4.70
C GLU A 73 7.83 4.74 -3.67
N SER A 74 7.34 3.54 -4.01
CA SER A 74 6.45 2.80 -3.15
C SER A 74 6.98 1.42 -2.75
N SER A 75 8.26 1.18 -2.86
CA SER A 75 8.79 -0.17 -2.57
C SER A 75 8.56 -0.60 -1.13
N ALA A 76 8.64 0.32 -0.17
CA ALA A 76 8.41 -0.05 1.23
C ALA A 76 6.96 -0.46 1.46
N VAL A 77 6.02 0.20 0.79
CA VAL A 77 4.61 -0.17 0.87
C VAL A 77 4.38 -1.52 0.21
N THR A 78 4.99 -1.75 -0.95
CA THR A 78 4.87 -3.03 -1.64
C THR A 78 5.38 -4.16 -0.76
N ALA A 79 6.48 -3.95 -0.06
CA ALA A 79 7.04 -4.97 0.82
C ALA A 79 6.07 -5.35 1.94
N VAL A 80 5.39 -4.36 2.52
CA VAL A 80 4.41 -4.63 3.56
C VAL A 80 3.22 -5.39 3.00
N LEU A 81 2.76 -5.02 1.81
CA LEU A 81 1.64 -5.72 1.20
C LEU A 81 2.00 -7.16 0.86
N ASP A 82 3.22 -7.39 0.41
CA ASP A 82 3.66 -8.72 0.08
C ASP A 82 3.75 -9.59 1.33
N GLU A 83 4.25 -9.05 2.43
CA GLU A 83 4.33 -9.77 3.67
C GLU A 83 2.94 -10.13 4.17
N HIS A 84 2.00 -9.22 4.06
CA HIS A 84 0.63 -9.46 4.51
C HIS A 84 0.00 -10.57 3.67
N GLY A 85 0.19 -10.52 2.37
CA GLY A 85 -0.33 -11.54 1.48
C GLY A 85 0.30 -12.90 1.73
N GLN A 86 1.60 -12.92 2.02
CA GLN A 86 2.26 -14.15 2.31
C GLN A 86 1.74 -14.78 3.59
N LEU A 87 1.52 -13.99 4.62
CA LEU A 87 0.99 -14.50 5.86
C LEU A 87 -0.41 -15.09 5.66
N GLN A 88 -1.24 -14.43 4.88
CA GLN A 88 -2.58 -14.94 4.63
C GLN A 88 -2.53 -16.21 3.80
N ALA A 89 -1.63 -16.30 2.85
CA ALA A 89 -1.47 -17.50 2.07
C ALA A 89 -1.05 -18.67 2.95
N GLU A 90 -0.15 -18.43 3.88
CA GLU A 90 0.25 -19.49 4.77
C GLU A 90 -0.90 -19.97 5.64
N ILE A 91 -1.71 -19.05 6.09
CA ILE A 91 -2.80 -19.41 6.93
C ILE A 91 -3.85 -20.18 6.17
N THR A 92 -4.14 -19.78 4.96
CA THR A 92 -5.20 -20.41 4.29
C THR A 92 -4.82 -21.56 3.51
N THR A 93 -3.65 -21.73 3.05
CA THR A 93 -3.38 -22.69 2.22
C THR A 93 -2.79 -23.77 2.59
N ARG A 94 -2.63 -24.10 3.46
CA ARG A 94 -2.02 -25.13 3.66
C ARG A 94 -2.36 -26.04 2.70
N ALA A 95 -3.11 -25.87 1.96
CA ALA A 95 -3.48 -26.84 1.13
C ALA A 95 -2.88 -26.76 -0.16
N THR A 96 -2.64 -25.93 -0.80
CA THR A 96 -2.22 -25.91 -2.06
C THR A 96 -0.97 -25.55 -2.28
N PRO A 97 -0.43 -25.98 -2.86
CA PRO A 97 0.88 -25.69 -3.12
C PRO A 97 0.93 -24.88 -4.27
N VAL A 98 0.90 -24.67 -4.75
CA VAL A 98 1.04 -23.98 -5.68
C VAL A 98 1.32 -23.58 -6.53
N ASP A 99 1.55 -23.73 -6.94
CA ASP A 99 1.78 -23.15 -7.65
C ASP A 99 2.12 -22.61 -8.13
N LYS A 100 2.47 -22.75 -8.28
CA LYS A 100 2.80 -22.08 -8.70
C LYS A 100 3.05 -21.59 -9.23
N ASN A 101 3.42 -21.70 -9.56
CA ASN A 101 3.63 -20.97 -10.02
C ASN A 101 3.62 -20.48 -10.50
N ARG A 102 3.78 -20.77 -10.70
CA ARG A 102 3.82 -20.07 -11.16
C ARG A 102 3.94 -19.44 -11.55
N GLN A 103 4.33 -19.51 -11.65
CA GLN A 103 4.47 -18.70 -11.95
C GLN A 103 4.50 -18.12 -12.27
N GLN A 104 4.90 -18.39 -12.50
CA GLN A 104 4.96 -17.65 -12.75
C GLN A 104 5.00 -17.18 -13.05
N HIS A 105 5.32 -17.56 -13.29
CA HIS A 105 5.43 -16.92 -13.55
C HIS A 105 5.44 -16.54 -13.74
#